data_00f7a2b6038b8dd197da9ad72e9bfafe
#
_entry.id   00f7a2b6038b8dd197da9ad72e9bfafe
#
_cell.length_a   1.000
_cell.length_b   1.000
_cell.length_c   1.000
_cell.angle_alpha   90.00
_cell.angle_beta   90.00
_cell.angle_gamma   90.00
#
_symmetry.space_group_name_H-M   'P 1'
#
loop_
_entity.id
_entity.type
_entity.pdbx_description
1 polymer ?
#
loop_
_entity_poly.entity_id
_entity_poly.type
_entity_poly.pdbx_seq_one_letter_code
_entity_poly.pdbx_strand_id
1 'polypeptide(L)'
;LMAQMQYERFDRIPDTGPERVEYIARKLLALDYYITMEELRQILYVSRSTLNQDMRQVRRLLELYGLKVVHASHKGIRLQGTETALRRCMAELFFRDDGKWEKAPGTGHGEERISQIQQILKSRADALRVSYPEAVVRELALQIYIAAQRCRFRKEVEFDSSLQVSRR
;
A
#
# COMPACT_ATOMS: atom_id res chain seq x y z
N LEU A 1 -17.05 11.48 13.35
CA LEU A 1 -17.57 10.51 12.39
C LEU A 1 -16.43 10.09 11.49
N MET A 2 -15.77 9.00 11.82
CA MET A 2 -14.66 8.43 11.05
C MET A 2 -15.25 7.81 9.78
N ALA A 3 -14.90 8.37 8.62
CA ALA A 3 -15.05 7.64 7.37
C ALA A 3 -13.99 6.52 7.40
N GLN A 4 -14.41 5.35 7.86
CA GLN A 4 -13.67 4.11 7.65
C GLN A 4 -13.41 4.00 6.16
N MET A 5 -12.12 3.97 5.76
CA MET A 5 -11.77 3.28 4.53
C MET A 5 -12.39 1.90 4.70
N GLN A 6 -13.44 1.63 3.94
CA GLN A 6 -13.96 0.30 3.77
C GLN A 6 -12.92 -0.48 2.99
N TYR A 7 -11.90 -0.97 3.70
CA TYR A 7 -11.13 -2.13 3.28
C TYR A 7 -12.09 -3.30 3.48
N GLU A 8 -13.11 -3.34 2.62
CA GLU A 8 -14.03 -4.44 2.58
C GLU A 8 -13.25 -5.70 2.27
N ARG A 9 -13.35 -6.62 3.22
CA ARG A 9 -13.09 -8.05 3.15
C ARG A 9 -12.14 -8.47 2.03
N PHE A 10 -10.96 -8.89 2.41
CA PHE A 10 -10.27 -9.93 1.68
C PHE A 10 -11.28 -11.09 1.60
N ASP A 11 -11.87 -11.30 0.45
CA ASP A 11 -12.97 -12.26 0.26
C ASP A 11 -12.55 -13.71 0.53
N ARG A 12 -11.27 -13.94 0.75
CA ARG A 12 -10.71 -15.23 1.06
C ARG A 12 -9.67 -15.14 2.18
N ILE A 13 -9.83 -15.99 3.20
CA ILE A 13 -8.80 -16.21 4.22
C ILE A 13 -7.61 -16.88 3.54
N PRO A 14 -6.38 -16.38 3.70
CA PRO A 14 -5.21 -16.96 3.06
C PRO A 14 -4.90 -18.34 3.63
N ASP A 15 -4.74 -19.33 2.75
CA ASP A 15 -4.52 -20.73 3.14
C ASP A 15 -3.03 -21.03 3.38
N THR A 16 -2.14 -20.39 2.61
CA THR A 16 -0.70 -20.67 2.65
C THR A 16 0.07 -19.63 3.47
N GLY A 17 1.28 -20.01 3.92
CA GLY A 17 2.18 -19.09 4.64
C GLY A 17 2.51 -17.82 3.86
N PRO A 18 2.95 -17.91 2.60
CA PRO A 18 3.20 -16.74 1.76
C PRO A 18 1.99 -15.82 1.59
N GLU A 19 0.80 -16.38 1.36
CA GLU A 19 -0.44 -15.61 1.26
C GLU A 19 -0.77 -14.88 2.57
N ARG A 20 -0.57 -15.54 3.73
CA ARG A 20 -0.78 -14.89 5.03
C ARG A 20 0.21 -13.75 5.27
N VAL A 21 1.47 -13.93 4.89
CA VAL A 21 2.50 -12.88 5.00
C VAL A 21 2.09 -11.65 4.21
N GLU A 22 1.66 -11.84 2.96
CA GLU A 22 1.22 -10.74 2.12
C GLU A 22 -0.07 -10.09 2.65
N TYR A 23 -1.04 -10.89 3.07
CA TYR A 23 -2.26 -10.41 3.71
C TYR A 23 -1.96 -9.51 4.92
N ILE A 24 -1.08 -9.97 5.82
CA ILE A 24 -0.70 -9.18 7.01
C ILE A 24 -0.01 -7.88 6.60
N ALA A 25 0.93 -7.93 5.65
CA ALA A 25 1.63 -6.75 5.16
C ALA A 25 0.66 -5.71 4.58
N ARG A 26 -0.25 -6.13 3.71
CA ARG A 26 -1.32 -5.28 3.15
C ARG A 26 -2.22 -4.70 4.23
N LYS A 27 -2.64 -5.53 5.19
CA LYS A 27 -3.47 -5.07 6.30
C LYS A 27 -2.76 -4.00 7.13
N LEU A 28 -1.50 -4.19 7.46
CA LEU A 28 -0.71 -3.20 8.19
C LEU A 28 -0.50 -1.90 7.40
N LEU A 29 -0.32 -1.97 6.08
CA LEU A 29 -0.24 -0.80 5.20
C LEU A 29 -1.56 -0.02 5.15
N ALA A 30 -2.67 -0.72 5.25
CA ALA A 30 -4.01 -0.15 5.22
C ALA A 30 -4.42 0.53 6.52
N LEU A 31 -3.85 0.10 7.66
CA LEU A 31 -4.24 0.57 8.98
C LEU A 31 -3.47 1.83 9.39
N ASP A 32 -4.19 2.83 9.88
CA ASP A 32 -3.61 4.02 10.51
C ASP A 32 -3.51 3.91 12.05
N TYR A 33 -3.96 2.77 12.59
CA TYR A 33 -4.01 2.51 14.02
C TYR A 33 -3.27 1.22 14.38
N TYR A 34 -3.13 0.97 15.67
CA TYR A 34 -2.51 -0.25 16.16
C TYR A 34 -3.47 -1.44 16.05
N ILE A 35 -2.94 -2.60 15.63
CA ILE A 35 -3.64 -3.89 15.66
C ILE A 35 -2.89 -4.84 16.59
N THR A 36 -3.61 -5.61 17.38
CA THR A 36 -2.98 -6.59 18.28
C THR A 36 -2.65 -7.89 17.56
N MET A 37 -1.68 -8.62 18.09
CA MET A 37 -1.35 -9.97 17.60
C MET A 37 -2.52 -10.92 17.75
N GLU A 38 -3.36 -10.71 18.79
CA GLU A 38 -4.53 -11.54 19.02
C GLU A 38 -5.62 -11.31 17.97
N GLU A 39 -5.88 -10.04 17.60
CA GLU A 39 -6.80 -9.72 16.51
C GLU A 39 -6.35 -10.33 15.19
N LEU A 40 -5.06 -10.23 14.86
CA LEU A 40 -4.51 -10.87 13.65
C LEU A 40 -4.67 -12.39 13.68
N ARG A 41 -4.42 -13.00 14.83
CA ARG A 41 -4.57 -14.45 15.01
C ARG A 41 -6.02 -14.90 14.78
N GLN A 42 -6.97 -14.15 15.33
CA GLN A 42 -8.40 -14.42 15.17
C GLN A 42 -8.86 -14.25 13.72
N ILE A 43 -8.41 -13.20 13.06
CA ILE A 43 -8.74 -12.95 11.63
C ILE A 43 -8.22 -14.06 10.74
N LEU A 44 -7.02 -14.56 11.00
CA LEU A 44 -6.35 -15.56 10.16
C LEU A 44 -6.65 -17.00 10.58
N TYR A 45 -7.32 -17.21 11.70
CA TYR A 45 -7.60 -18.54 12.29
C TYR A 45 -6.36 -19.42 12.47
N VAL A 46 -5.22 -18.81 12.86
CA VAL A 46 -3.95 -19.52 13.02
C VAL A 46 -3.52 -19.60 14.50
N SER A 47 -2.57 -20.50 14.77
CA SER A 47 -1.93 -20.59 16.08
C SER A 47 -1.01 -19.39 16.34
N ARG A 48 -0.71 -19.11 17.61
CA ARG A 48 0.24 -18.06 18.00
C ARG A 48 1.64 -18.31 17.43
N SER A 49 2.07 -19.57 17.39
CA SER A 49 3.37 -19.94 16.83
C SER A 49 3.44 -19.68 15.32
N THR A 50 2.39 -20.04 14.59
CA THR A 50 2.25 -19.79 13.15
C THR A 50 2.29 -18.28 12.86
N LEU A 51 1.48 -17.49 13.59
CA LEU A 51 1.49 -16.05 13.41
C LEU A 51 2.86 -15.42 13.70
N ASN A 52 3.57 -15.87 14.73
CA ASN A 52 4.91 -15.38 15.02
C ASN A 52 5.93 -15.72 13.92
N GLN A 53 5.78 -16.86 13.25
CA GLN A 53 6.60 -17.22 12.11
C GLN A 53 6.28 -16.34 10.90
N ASP A 54 5.00 -16.15 10.59
CA ASP A 54 4.55 -15.28 9.51
C ASP A 54 5.02 -13.83 9.76
N MET A 55 4.89 -13.31 10.97
CA MET A 55 5.34 -11.96 11.33
C MET A 55 6.85 -11.74 11.16
N ARG A 56 7.69 -12.76 11.30
CA ARG A 56 9.13 -12.63 10.97
C ARG A 56 9.33 -12.36 9.48
N GLN A 57 8.56 -13.01 8.63
CA GLN A 57 8.62 -12.82 7.18
C GLN A 57 8.00 -11.47 6.78
N VAL A 58 6.89 -11.07 7.40
CA VAL A 58 6.28 -9.74 7.21
C VAL A 58 7.29 -8.62 7.51
N ARG A 59 8.02 -8.70 8.61
CA ARG A 59 9.06 -7.71 8.93
C ARG A 59 10.13 -7.65 7.85
N ARG A 60 10.67 -8.79 7.42
CA ARG A 60 11.68 -8.85 6.34
C ARG A 60 11.16 -8.24 5.05
N LEU A 61 9.91 -8.56 4.67
CA LEU A 61 9.28 -8.00 3.47
C LEU A 61 9.18 -6.47 3.55
N LEU A 62 8.69 -5.96 4.66
CA LEU A 62 8.48 -4.51 4.84
C LEU A 62 9.81 -3.74 4.97
N GLU A 63 10.84 -4.36 5.56
CA GLU A 63 12.19 -3.79 5.67
C GLU A 63 12.83 -3.51 4.30
N LEU A 64 12.50 -4.29 3.25
CA LEU A 64 12.96 -4.03 1.87
C LEU A 64 12.50 -2.66 1.35
N TYR A 65 11.42 -2.13 1.90
CA TYR A 65 10.87 -0.82 1.56
C TYR A 65 11.25 0.28 2.57
N GLY A 66 12.07 -0.05 3.57
CA GLY A 66 12.41 0.87 4.65
C GLY A 66 11.30 1.07 5.69
N LEU A 67 10.36 0.13 5.76
CA LEU A 67 9.26 0.15 6.72
C LEU A 67 9.57 -0.75 7.92
N LYS A 68 9.16 -0.33 9.11
CA LYS A 68 9.33 -1.07 10.36
C LYS A 68 8.00 -1.35 11.02
N VAL A 69 7.86 -2.58 11.53
CA VAL A 69 6.73 -2.94 12.41
C VAL A 69 7.12 -2.59 13.83
N VAL A 70 6.52 -1.54 14.38
CA VAL A 70 6.75 -1.09 15.75
C VAL A 70 5.67 -1.63 16.69
N HIS A 71 6.08 -1.91 17.91
CA HIS A 71 5.20 -2.39 18.98
C HIS A 71 5.01 -1.28 20.02
N ALA A 72 3.76 -1.05 20.43
CA ALA A 72 3.45 -0.23 21.58
C ALA A 72 2.77 -1.08 22.67
N SER A 73 3.25 -0.92 23.88
CA SER A 73 2.69 -1.64 25.04
C SER A 73 1.20 -1.41 25.14
N HIS A 74 0.43 -2.49 25.34
CA HIS A 74 -1.03 -2.51 25.45
C HIS A 74 -1.82 -2.04 24.21
N LYS A 75 -1.16 -1.59 23.12
CA LYS A 75 -1.85 -1.12 21.89
C LYS A 75 -1.70 -2.11 20.73
N GLY A 76 -0.61 -2.88 20.71
CA GLY A 76 -0.32 -3.80 19.62
C GLY A 76 0.79 -3.30 18.70
N ILE A 77 0.68 -3.58 17.41
CA ILE A 77 1.67 -3.27 16.37
C ILE A 77 1.10 -2.31 15.32
N ARG A 78 1.97 -1.53 14.70
CA ARG A 78 1.66 -0.70 13.52
C ARG A 78 2.88 -0.56 12.65
N LEU A 79 2.71 -0.04 11.43
CA LEU A 79 3.83 0.37 10.57
C LEU A 79 4.37 1.75 10.94
N GLN A 80 5.68 1.89 10.79
CA GLN A 80 6.41 3.14 10.87
C GLN A 80 7.38 3.24 9.69
N GLY A 81 7.42 4.40 9.06
CA GLY A 81 8.28 4.73 7.94
C GLY A 81 7.90 6.06 7.33
N THR A 82 8.65 6.48 6.30
CA THR A 82 8.31 7.69 5.55
C THR A 82 7.06 7.45 4.69
N GLU A 83 6.32 8.50 4.41
CA GLU A 83 5.15 8.41 3.54
C GLU A 83 5.52 7.92 2.12
N THR A 84 6.71 8.30 1.62
CA THR A 84 7.24 7.81 0.34
C THR A 84 7.47 6.30 0.37
N ALA A 85 8.05 5.77 1.44
CA ALA A 85 8.26 4.33 1.62
C ALA A 85 6.93 3.56 1.66
N LEU A 86 5.94 4.10 2.38
CA LEU A 86 4.59 3.53 2.44
C LEU A 86 3.93 3.48 1.06
N ARG A 87 3.97 4.58 0.30
CA ARG A 87 3.38 4.65 -1.06
C ARG A 87 4.04 3.68 -2.03
N ARG A 88 5.38 3.57 -1.98
CA ARG A 88 6.11 2.61 -2.80
C ARG A 88 5.74 1.17 -2.47
N CYS A 89 5.68 0.83 -1.19
CA CYS A 89 5.26 -0.50 -0.75
C CYS A 89 3.80 -0.79 -1.13
N MET A 90 2.91 0.20 -1.03
CA MET A 90 1.52 0.07 -1.49
C MET A 90 1.43 -0.21 -2.99
N ALA A 91 2.18 0.53 -3.83
CA ALA A 91 2.21 0.30 -5.27
C ALA A 91 2.58 -1.14 -5.59
N GLU A 92 3.63 -1.65 -4.96
CA GLU A 92 4.12 -3.01 -5.19
C GLU A 92 3.15 -4.08 -4.68
N LEU A 93 2.62 -3.95 -3.46
CA LEU A 93 1.81 -5.00 -2.86
C LEU A 93 0.34 -5.00 -3.29
N PHE A 94 -0.24 -3.85 -3.67
CA PHE A 94 -1.66 -3.78 -4.03
C PHE A 94 -1.91 -3.80 -5.54
N PHE A 95 -0.90 -3.46 -6.37
CA PHE A 95 -1.09 -3.25 -7.80
C PHE A 95 -0.09 -4.02 -8.66
N ARG A 96 0.58 -5.01 -8.10
CA ARG A 96 1.46 -5.90 -8.83
C ARG A 96 0.68 -6.67 -9.89
N ASP A 97 1.18 -6.65 -11.12
CA ASP A 97 0.54 -7.26 -12.29
C ASP A 97 0.93 -8.74 -12.44
N ASP A 98 0.87 -9.51 -11.36
CA ASP A 98 1.22 -10.95 -11.38
C ASP A 98 0.00 -11.88 -11.58
N GLY A 99 -1.17 -11.30 -11.87
CA GLY A 99 -2.39 -12.04 -12.17
C GLY A 99 -2.94 -12.90 -11.02
N LYS A 100 -2.28 -12.89 -9.87
CA LYS A 100 -2.64 -13.75 -8.73
C LYS A 100 -3.64 -13.10 -7.76
N TRP A 101 -3.87 -11.81 -7.92
CA TRP A 101 -4.68 -11.08 -6.97
C TRP A 101 -5.88 -10.44 -7.67
N GLU A 102 -6.96 -11.19 -7.72
CA GLU A 102 -8.25 -10.62 -8.00
C GLU A 102 -8.58 -9.58 -6.92
N LYS A 103 -8.52 -8.31 -7.34
CA LYS A 103 -9.06 -7.14 -6.65
C LYS A 103 -8.68 -6.99 -5.18
N ALA A 104 -7.65 -6.20 -4.91
CA ALA A 104 -7.46 -5.68 -3.56
C ALA A 104 -8.79 -5.07 -3.05
N PRO A 105 -9.18 -5.34 -1.78
CA PRO A 105 -10.43 -4.85 -1.23
C PRO A 105 -10.50 -3.32 -1.31
N GLY A 106 -11.59 -2.78 -1.78
CA GLY A 106 -11.76 -1.35 -2.04
C GLY A 106 -11.22 -0.87 -3.38
N THR A 107 -10.63 -1.72 -4.22
CA THR A 107 -10.15 -1.36 -5.57
C THR A 107 -11.19 -1.60 -6.67
N GLY A 108 -12.42 -1.97 -6.35
CA GLY A 108 -13.45 -2.20 -7.36
C GLY A 108 -13.59 -1.06 -8.41
N HIS A 109 -13.17 0.15 -8.03
CA HIS A 109 -13.04 1.30 -8.93
C HIS A 109 -11.58 1.79 -9.08
N GLY A 110 -10.61 1.09 -8.49
CA GLY A 110 -9.20 1.53 -8.50
C GLY A 110 -8.62 1.46 -9.91
N GLU A 111 -8.75 0.32 -10.57
CA GLU A 111 -8.27 0.13 -11.95
C GLU A 111 -8.96 1.06 -12.95
N GLU A 112 -10.25 1.28 -12.81
CA GLU A 112 -10.98 2.24 -13.62
C GLU A 112 -10.44 3.66 -13.43
N ARG A 113 -10.19 4.08 -12.19
CA ARG A 113 -9.61 5.39 -11.89
C ARG A 113 -8.17 5.52 -12.37
N ILE A 114 -7.36 4.48 -12.23
CA ILE A 114 -6.00 4.45 -12.76
C ILE A 114 -6.05 4.59 -14.29
N SER A 115 -6.94 3.87 -14.97
CA SER A 115 -7.15 3.99 -16.42
C SER A 115 -7.58 5.39 -16.84
N GLN A 116 -8.47 6.04 -16.10
CA GLN A 116 -8.87 7.44 -16.34
C GLN A 116 -7.67 8.39 -16.18
N ILE A 117 -6.85 8.21 -15.14
CA ILE A 117 -5.62 9.01 -14.95
C ILE A 117 -4.66 8.78 -16.11
N GLN A 118 -4.46 7.54 -16.58
CA GLN A 118 -3.64 7.22 -17.75
C GLN A 118 -4.11 7.96 -19.01
N GLN A 119 -5.42 7.97 -19.26
CA GLN A 119 -5.98 8.69 -20.41
C GLN A 119 -5.71 10.19 -20.34
N ILE A 120 -5.86 10.79 -19.18
CA ILE A 120 -5.55 12.22 -18.96
C ILE A 120 -4.05 12.48 -19.22
N LEU A 121 -3.16 11.63 -18.69
CA LEU A 121 -1.71 11.77 -18.87
C LEU A 121 -1.33 11.66 -20.35
N LYS A 122 -1.87 10.65 -21.07
CA LYS A 122 -1.64 10.48 -22.51
C LYS A 122 -2.11 11.71 -23.30
N SER A 123 -3.33 12.17 -23.08
CA SER A 123 -3.88 13.35 -23.75
C SER A 123 -3.02 14.61 -23.53
N ARG A 124 -2.48 14.79 -22.31
CA ARG A 124 -1.61 15.93 -22.02
C ARG A 124 -0.22 15.79 -22.64
N ALA A 125 0.34 14.58 -22.65
CA ALA A 125 1.60 14.30 -23.32
C ALA A 125 1.51 14.59 -24.83
N ASP A 126 0.43 14.14 -25.49
CA ASP A 126 0.17 14.40 -26.90
C ASP A 126 0.07 15.90 -27.21
N ALA A 127 -0.65 16.65 -26.36
CA ALA A 127 -0.75 18.11 -26.51
C ALA A 127 0.61 18.82 -26.37
N LEU A 128 1.52 18.27 -25.57
CA LEU A 128 2.90 18.76 -25.41
C LEU A 128 3.87 18.17 -26.44
N ARG A 129 3.42 17.31 -27.35
CA ARG A 129 4.21 16.55 -28.32
C ARG A 129 5.34 15.73 -27.68
N VAL A 130 5.06 15.17 -26.50
CA VAL A 130 5.98 14.28 -25.78
C VAL A 130 5.39 12.88 -25.78
N SER A 131 6.23 11.87 -26.06
CA SER A 131 5.84 10.47 -26.01
C SER A 131 6.53 9.78 -24.84
N TYR A 132 5.76 9.01 -24.07
CA TYR A 132 6.26 8.18 -23.00
C TYR A 132 5.91 6.71 -23.24
N PRO A 133 6.77 5.76 -22.83
CA PRO A 133 6.41 4.33 -22.81
C PRO A 133 5.15 4.11 -21.96
N GLU A 134 4.30 3.19 -22.40
CA GLU A 134 3.04 2.92 -21.71
C GLU A 134 3.24 2.49 -20.25
N ALA A 135 4.28 1.70 -19.96
CA ALA A 135 4.64 1.30 -18.62
C ALA A 135 4.93 2.51 -17.69
N VAL A 136 5.58 3.55 -18.21
CA VAL A 136 5.86 4.79 -17.46
C VAL A 136 4.57 5.54 -17.16
N VAL A 137 3.65 5.63 -18.12
CA VAL A 137 2.36 6.29 -17.94
C VAL A 137 1.51 5.53 -16.90
N ARG A 138 1.53 4.19 -16.95
CA ARG A 138 0.83 3.36 -15.97
C ARG A 138 1.39 3.56 -14.57
N GLU A 139 2.70 3.49 -14.42
CA GLU A 139 3.36 3.69 -13.11
C GLU A 139 3.05 5.08 -12.53
N LEU A 140 3.14 6.12 -13.36
CA LEU A 140 2.81 7.48 -12.92
C LEU A 140 1.34 7.61 -12.51
N ALA A 141 0.43 7.03 -13.28
CA ALA A 141 -1.00 7.03 -12.94
C ALA A 141 -1.27 6.32 -11.60
N LEU A 142 -0.60 5.21 -11.36
CA LEU A 142 -0.67 4.46 -10.10
C LEU A 142 -0.18 5.31 -8.92
N GLN A 143 0.98 5.95 -9.06
CA GLN A 143 1.54 6.81 -8.03
C GLN A 143 0.61 8.01 -7.72
N ILE A 144 0.01 8.61 -8.75
CA ILE A 144 -0.98 9.69 -8.58
C ILE A 144 -2.21 9.17 -7.84
N TYR A 145 -2.71 7.99 -8.22
CA TYR A 145 -3.87 7.39 -7.55
C TYR A 145 -3.61 7.15 -6.06
N ILE A 146 -2.49 6.50 -5.72
CA ILE A 146 -2.10 6.25 -4.32
C ILE A 146 -1.93 7.57 -3.57
N ALA A 147 -1.25 8.55 -4.17
CA ALA A 147 -1.06 9.87 -3.57
C ALA A 147 -2.40 10.54 -3.25
N ALA A 148 -3.34 10.53 -4.20
CA ALA A 148 -4.67 11.11 -4.01
C ALA A 148 -5.46 10.40 -2.89
N GLN A 149 -5.37 9.08 -2.79
CA GLN A 149 -5.99 8.34 -1.69
C GLN A 149 -5.38 8.70 -0.33
N ARG A 150 -4.06 8.78 -0.26
CA ARG A 150 -3.34 9.10 0.98
C ARG A 150 -3.58 10.54 1.44
N CYS A 151 -3.59 11.51 0.51
CA CYS A 151 -3.85 12.93 0.83
C CYS A 151 -5.26 13.14 1.41
N ARG A 152 -6.27 12.36 1.01
CA ARG A 152 -7.61 12.42 1.61
C ARG A 152 -7.59 12.16 3.12
N PHE A 153 -6.59 11.43 3.60
CA PHE A 153 -6.37 11.12 5.02
C PHE A 153 -5.31 12.02 5.67
N ARG A 154 -4.96 13.15 5.05
CA ARG A 154 -3.92 14.08 5.50
C ARG A 154 -2.55 13.41 5.67
N LYS A 155 -2.24 12.43 4.83
CA LYS A 155 -0.94 11.76 4.78
C LYS A 155 -0.11 12.39 3.67
N GLU A 156 0.61 13.46 4.00
CA GLU A 156 1.43 14.21 3.06
C GLU A 156 2.88 13.71 3.11
N VAL A 157 3.59 13.86 1.99
CA VAL A 157 5.03 13.61 1.93
C VAL A 157 5.74 14.83 2.51
N GLU A 158 6.53 14.62 3.54
CA GLU A 158 7.45 15.65 4.02
C GLU A 158 8.59 15.79 3.00
N PHE A 159 8.67 16.94 2.36
CA PHE A 159 9.79 17.27 1.49
C PHE A 159 10.95 17.76 2.34
N ASP A 160 12.10 17.14 2.15
CA ASP A 160 13.34 17.67 2.70
C ASP A 160 13.65 18.99 2.00
N SER A 161 13.51 20.09 2.72
CA SER A 161 13.77 21.45 2.24
C SER A 161 15.24 21.68 1.83
N SER A 162 16.13 20.72 2.10
CA SER A 162 17.53 20.76 1.65
C SER A 162 17.69 20.50 0.14
N LEU A 163 16.69 19.92 -0.52
CA LEU A 163 16.64 19.77 -1.98
C LEU A 163 16.19 21.07 -2.64
N GLN A 164 16.98 22.13 -2.51
CA GLN A 164 16.81 23.31 -3.35
C GLN A 164 17.16 22.92 -4.80
N VAL A 165 16.13 22.78 -5.62
CA VAL A 165 16.31 22.73 -7.06
C VAL A 165 16.95 24.05 -7.49
N SER A 166 18.25 24.04 -7.80
CA SER A 166 18.92 25.17 -8.43
C SER A 166 18.17 25.51 -9.73
N ARG A 167 17.37 26.55 -9.69
CA ARG A 167 16.84 27.17 -10.90
C ARG A 167 18.03 27.78 -11.64
N ARG A 168 18.46 27.12 -12.71
CA ARG A 168 19.25 27.76 -13.78
C ARG A 168 18.31 28.16 -14.89
#